data_dbe857b5d0c1351537d62b4ab9de8ee1
#
_entry.id   dbe857b5d0c1351537d62b4ab9de8ee1
#
_cell.length_a   1.000
_cell.length_b   1.000
_cell.length_c   1.000
_cell.angle_alpha   90.00
_cell.angle_beta   90.00
_cell.angle_gamma   90.00
#
_symmetry.space_group_name_H-M   'P 1'
#
loop_
_entity.id
_entity.type
_entity.pdbx_description
1 polymer ?
#
loop_
_entity_poly.entity_id
_entity_poly.type
_entity_poly.pdbx_seq_one_letter_code
_entity_poly.pdbx_strand_id
1 'polypeptide(L)'
;MIFVYLLIFAMPFYHHPIIDSGAGLLTPTKAMGVLGLAAAVLYVIRRGIPDYLATRQAKLFMAIVLLAFLSFLIHGRPPNLEEVGSPIVNYASMVVFFVIVVSLVDTPEKIRRTLLVANVSLAFASLYILREYQEYHLVSSGFRPGGKVVGDANYFSLAAMLTLPIGYFYLLSETRPFYRRVTLVCVLITSVAIAVSGSRGGLLALFAFIAFVVMRSRRRLRNFCLLVLILIPPMLLVPKNPISRMLNPDVADRLAVRTRIETWKAGIRMCEDHPLMGIGLGEFKTLIGTYAEDPRLSKLAHNTYLEIAAELGILSLMVYLFLIFETYRSLRWTTELARRMKAPLLYGVATGMQGGIVGFLVSSFFLSAEYVKVFWFYVFFSIVLVRVSRAWARQNKVARVHSQFG
;
A
#
# COMPACT_ATOMS: atom_id res chain seq x y z
N MET A 1 -8.10 6.52 19.10
CA MET A 1 -8.05 7.00 17.69
C MET A 1 -6.75 7.74 17.34
N ILE A 2 -6.18 8.53 18.24
CA ILE A 2 -4.96 9.31 17.93
C ILE A 2 -3.81 8.42 17.44
N PHE A 3 -3.58 7.28 18.06
CA PHE A 3 -2.54 6.32 17.66
C PHE A 3 -2.76 5.75 16.25
N VAL A 4 -4.02 5.54 15.82
CA VAL A 4 -4.33 5.15 14.43
C VAL A 4 -3.88 6.25 13.48
N TYR A 5 -4.20 7.51 13.78
CA TYR A 5 -3.82 8.63 12.92
C TYR A 5 -2.31 8.83 12.85
N LEU A 6 -1.62 8.72 13.99
CA LEU A 6 -0.17 8.84 14.04
C LEU A 6 0.54 7.70 13.27
N LEU A 7 0.09 6.46 13.43
CA LEU A 7 0.64 5.32 12.68
C LEU A 7 0.41 5.47 11.18
N ILE A 8 -0.78 5.90 10.76
CA ILE A 8 -1.08 6.13 9.33
C ILE A 8 -0.28 7.31 8.79
N PHE A 9 -0.12 8.38 9.57
CA PHE A 9 0.72 9.51 9.19
C PHE A 9 2.19 9.10 9.02
N ALA A 10 2.70 8.21 9.86
CA ALA A 10 4.08 7.75 9.81
C ALA A 10 4.40 6.80 8.63
N MET A 11 3.38 6.18 8.00
CA MET A 11 3.61 5.16 6.96
C MET A 11 4.53 5.55 5.81
N PRO A 12 4.40 6.74 5.17
CA PRO A 12 5.26 7.10 4.06
C PRO A 12 6.64 7.61 4.50
N PHE A 13 6.88 7.82 5.80
CA PHE A 13 8.12 8.36 6.35
C PHE A 13 9.03 7.27 6.95
N TYR A 14 9.01 6.09 6.38
CA TYR A 14 9.67 4.89 6.90
C TYR A 14 11.17 5.07 7.18
N HIS A 15 11.87 5.86 6.36
CA HIS A 15 13.31 6.15 6.51
C HIS A 15 13.62 7.51 7.16
N HIS A 16 12.60 8.20 7.68
CA HIS A 16 12.86 9.49 8.32
C HIS A 16 13.56 9.27 9.68
N PRO A 17 14.68 9.98 9.98
CA PRO A 17 15.46 9.77 11.21
C PRO A 17 14.66 9.89 12.52
N ILE A 18 13.64 10.75 12.55
CA ILE A 18 12.76 10.92 13.73
C ILE A 18 11.84 9.69 13.90
N ILE A 19 11.48 9.01 12.81
CA ILE A 19 10.54 7.89 12.82
C ILE A 19 11.29 6.57 12.92
N ASP A 20 12.41 6.48 12.23
CA ASP A 20 13.36 5.36 12.23
C ASP A 20 14.66 5.83 12.92
N SER A 21 14.60 6.06 14.21
CA SER A 21 15.78 6.45 15.01
C SER A 21 16.76 5.29 15.25
N GLY A 22 16.79 4.35 14.36
CA GLY A 22 17.83 3.40 13.96
C GLY A 22 18.40 2.42 14.98
N ALA A 23 18.48 2.72 16.24
CA ALA A 23 19.24 1.89 17.17
C ALA A 23 18.55 1.85 18.55
N GLY A 24 17.41 1.18 18.65
CA GLY A 24 16.82 0.97 19.96
C GLY A 24 15.54 0.15 19.95
N LEU A 25 15.30 -0.56 21.04
CA LEU A 25 14.06 -1.31 21.30
C LEU A 25 12.80 -0.44 21.20
N LEU A 26 12.89 0.89 21.39
CA LEU A 26 11.78 1.83 21.46
C LEU A 26 11.93 2.97 20.44
N THR A 27 11.62 2.70 19.18
CA THR A 27 11.39 3.78 18.20
C THR A 27 10.01 4.44 18.42
N PRO A 28 9.79 5.70 18.01
CA PRO A 28 8.50 6.36 18.12
C PRO A 28 7.35 5.56 17.49
N THR A 29 7.59 4.89 16.38
CA THR A 29 6.59 4.01 15.72
C THR A 29 6.27 2.77 16.54
N LYS A 30 7.28 2.13 17.16
CA LYS A 30 7.07 0.99 18.07
C LYS A 30 6.28 1.41 19.32
N ALA A 31 6.63 2.54 19.93
CA ALA A 31 5.90 3.09 21.08
C ALA A 31 4.45 3.40 20.72
N MET A 32 4.18 4.05 19.58
CA MET A 32 2.82 4.28 19.09
C MET A 32 2.06 2.98 18.81
N GLY A 33 2.75 1.95 18.30
CA GLY A 33 2.18 0.61 18.11
C GLY A 33 1.76 -0.03 19.42
N VAL A 34 2.59 -0.01 20.46
CA VAL A 34 2.28 -0.56 21.79
C VAL A 34 1.09 0.16 22.43
N LEU A 35 1.10 1.49 22.43
CA LEU A 35 0.01 2.30 22.98
C LEU A 35 -1.29 2.12 22.18
N GLY A 36 -1.18 2.01 20.86
CA GLY A 36 -2.31 1.73 19.98
C GLY A 36 -2.90 0.33 20.23
N LEU A 37 -2.06 -0.67 20.44
CA LEU A 37 -2.48 -2.03 20.78
C LEU A 37 -3.17 -2.06 22.15
N ALA A 38 -2.61 -1.41 23.17
CA ALA A 38 -3.27 -1.28 24.48
C ALA A 38 -4.65 -0.64 24.36
N ALA A 39 -4.78 0.44 23.58
CA ALA A 39 -6.07 1.07 23.30
C ALA A 39 -7.05 0.15 22.56
N ALA A 40 -6.57 -0.67 21.61
CA ALA A 40 -7.40 -1.64 20.91
C ALA A 40 -7.86 -2.78 21.81
N VAL A 41 -6.97 -3.31 22.65
CA VAL A 41 -7.30 -4.35 23.65
C VAL A 41 -8.35 -3.84 24.64
N LEU A 42 -8.16 -2.64 25.19
CA LEU A 42 -9.16 -2.01 26.08
C LEU A 42 -10.52 -1.81 25.39
N TYR A 43 -10.49 -1.47 24.09
CA TYR A 43 -11.72 -1.36 23.29
C TYR A 43 -12.42 -2.71 23.15
N VAL A 44 -11.67 -3.78 22.87
CA VAL A 44 -12.19 -5.16 22.72
C VAL A 44 -12.74 -5.68 24.06
N ILE A 45 -12.04 -5.44 25.17
CA ILE A 45 -12.51 -5.82 26.51
C ILE A 45 -13.86 -5.15 26.83
N ARG A 46 -14.03 -3.88 26.48
CA ARG A 46 -15.28 -3.12 26.74
C ARG A 46 -16.43 -3.46 25.82
N ARG A 47 -16.17 -3.87 24.58
CA ARG A 47 -17.18 -4.07 23.53
C ARG A 47 -17.35 -5.50 23.06
N GLY A 48 -16.53 -6.43 23.58
CA GLY A 48 -16.46 -7.82 23.16
C GLY A 48 -15.57 -8.05 21.94
N ILE A 49 -15.28 -9.32 21.66
CA ILE A 49 -14.46 -9.73 20.51
C ILE A 49 -15.25 -9.43 19.23
N PRO A 50 -14.73 -8.59 18.34
CA PRO A 50 -15.45 -8.23 17.14
C PRO A 50 -15.45 -9.37 16.11
N ASP A 51 -16.54 -9.49 15.33
CA ASP A 51 -16.73 -10.52 14.28
C ASP A 51 -15.70 -10.47 13.14
N TYR A 52 -14.78 -9.50 13.13
CA TYR A 52 -13.83 -9.35 12.03
C TYR A 52 -12.80 -10.47 11.93
N LEU A 53 -12.47 -11.15 13.03
CA LEU A 53 -11.58 -12.33 13.00
C LEU A 53 -12.19 -13.48 12.18
N ALA A 54 -13.51 -13.53 12.06
CA ALA A 54 -14.20 -14.51 11.23
C ALA A 54 -14.17 -14.18 9.72
N THR A 55 -13.72 -12.99 9.32
CA THR A 55 -13.67 -12.61 7.90
C THR A 55 -12.63 -13.43 7.13
N ARG A 56 -12.90 -13.67 5.83
CA ARG A 56 -11.95 -14.41 4.98
C ARG A 56 -10.60 -13.71 4.87
N GLN A 57 -10.60 -12.37 4.76
CA GLN A 57 -9.36 -11.59 4.71
C GLN A 57 -8.52 -11.74 5.97
N ALA A 58 -9.14 -11.72 7.17
CA ALA A 58 -8.42 -11.93 8.43
C ALA A 58 -7.81 -13.32 8.49
N LYS A 59 -8.57 -14.37 8.10
CA LYS A 59 -8.08 -15.75 8.07
C LYS A 59 -6.91 -15.93 7.09
N LEU A 60 -7.02 -15.36 5.88
CA LEU A 60 -5.96 -15.41 4.86
C LEU A 60 -4.72 -14.64 5.30
N PHE A 61 -4.89 -13.47 5.93
CA PHE A 61 -3.78 -12.71 6.51
C PHE A 61 -3.06 -13.53 7.59
N MET A 62 -3.81 -14.13 8.53
CA MET A 62 -3.22 -15.00 9.56
C MET A 62 -2.56 -16.24 8.98
N ALA A 63 -3.10 -16.80 7.88
CA ALA A 63 -2.46 -17.91 7.16
C ALA A 63 -1.10 -17.48 6.56
N ILE A 64 -1.00 -16.29 5.97
CA ILE A 64 0.29 -15.76 5.48
C ILE A 64 1.27 -15.59 6.63
N VAL A 65 0.83 -15.01 7.75
CA VAL A 65 1.69 -14.83 8.94
C VAL A 65 2.18 -16.19 9.47
N LEU A 66 1.30 -17.20 9.50
CA LEU A 66 1.66 -18.54 9.93
C LEU A 66 2.67 -19.20 8.96
N LEU A 67 2.44 -19.10 7.65
CA LEU A 67 3.35 -19.64 6.63
C LEU A 67 4.72 -18.93 6.68
N ALA A 68 4.75 -17.61 6.86
CA ALA A 68 5.98 -16.86 7.06
C ALA A 68 6.73 -17.29 8.32
N PHE A 69 6.00 -17.53 9.42
CA PHE A 69 6.59 -18.01 10.66
C PHE A 69 7.12 -19.46 10.53
N LEU A 70 6.39 -20.34 9.83
CA LEU A 70 6.84 -21.71 9.56
C LEU A 70 8.09 -21.72 8.67
N SER A 71 8.12 -20.91 7.59
CA SER A 71 9.30 -20.76 6.74
C SER A 71 10.50 -20.26 7.55
N PHE A 72 10.28 -19.29 8.44
CA PHE A 72 11.31 -18.80 9.36
C PHE A 72 11.83 -19.89 10.31
N LEU A 73 10.96 -20.73 10.89
CA LEU A 73 11.37 -21.81 11.79
C LEU A 73 12.18 -22.90 11.09
N ILE A 74 11.86 -23.18 9.81
CA ILE A 74 12.51 -24.27 9.05
C ILE A 74 13.86 -23.83 8.50
N HIS A 75 13.98 -22.59 8.00
CA HIS A 75 15.16 -22.13 7.27
C HIS A 75 15.81 -20.90 7.90
N GLY A 76 15.15 -20.29 8.91
CA GLY A 76 15.54 -19.01 9.44
C GLY A 76 16.83 -19.06 10.25
N ARG A 77 17.68 -18.06 10.03
CA ARG A 77 18.76 -17.74 10.96
C ARG A 77 18.16 -17.15 12.23
N PRO A 78 18.84 -17.27 13.39
CA PRO A 78 18.35 -16.64 14.61
C PRO A 78 18.05 -15.16 14.35
N PRO A 79 16.85 -14.66 14.72
CA PRO A 79 16.46 -13.31 14.40
C PRO A 79 17.38 -12.35 15.12
N ASN A 80 18.08 -11.53 14.37
CA ASN A 80 18.66 -10.33 14.95
C ASN A 80 17.51 -9.33 15.20
N LEU A 81 16.91 -9.39 16.39
CA LEU A 81 15.78 -8.54 16.79
C LEU A 81 16.13 -7.05 16.82
N GLU A 82 17.42 -6.73 16.84
CA GLU A 82 17.94 -5.38 16.79
C GLU A 82 18.07 -4.87 15.35
N GLU A 83 18.04 -5.78 14.36
CA GLU A 83 18.12 -5.39 12.95
C GLU A 83 16.83 -4.71 12.51
N VAL A 84 16.95 -3.44 12.19
CA VAL A 84 15.85 -2.65 11.60
C VAL A 84 15.44 -3.30 10.29
N GLY A 85 14.19 -3.74 10.22
CA GLY A 85 13.67 -4.38 9.01
C GLY A 85 13.68 -5.91 9.02
N SER A 86 14.02 -6.56 10.15
CA SER A 86 13.87 -8.00 10.26
C SER A 86 12.49 -8.46 9.77
N PRO A 87 12.41 -9.40 8.81
CA PRO A 87 11.16 -9.84 8.20
C PRO A 87 10.12 -10.32 9.21
N ILE A 88 10.55 -11.06 10.24
CA ILE A 88 9.63 -11.57 11.28
C ILE A 88 9.05 -10.43 12.14
N VAL A 89 9.85 -9.40 12.43
CA VAL A 89 9.41 -8.20 13.16
C VAL A 89 8.41 -7.40 12.31
N ASN A 90 8.61 -7.35 10.99
CA ASN A 90 7.67 -6.73 10.07
C ASN A 90 6.30 -7.43 10.12
N TYR A 91 6.24 -8.77 10.03
CA TYR A 91 4.97 -9.50 10.16
C TYR A 91 4.33 -9.32 11.53
N ALA A 92 5.09 -9.38 12.62
CA ALA A 92 4.58 -9.09 13.96
C ALA A 92 3.98 -7.67 14.05
N SER A 93 4.67 -6.67 13.49
CA SER A 93 4.16 -5.29 13.43
C SER A 93 2.86 -5.15 12.62
N MET A 94 2.70 -5.95 11.56
CA MET A 94 1.48 -5.99 10.75
C MET A 94 0.31 -6.59 11.53
N VAL A 95 0.54 -7.61 12.37
CA VAL A 95 -0.50 -8.16 13.26
C VAL A 95 -0.96 -7.11 14.26
N VAL A 96 -0.03 -6.38 14.89
CA VAL A 96 -0.34 -5.27 15.79
C VAL A 96 -1.15 -4.19 15.05
N PHE A 97 -0.70 -3.80 13.87
CA PHE A 97 -1.37 -2.79 13.05
C PHE A 97 -2.77 -3.25 12.59
N PHE A 98 -2.94 -4.52 12.23
CA PHE A 98 -4.23 -5.14 11.94
C PHE A 98 -5.21 -4.95 13.11
N VAL A 99 -4.82 -5.37 14.32
CA VAL A 99 -5.66 -5.27 15.51
C VAL A 99 -6.05 -3.82 15.79
N ILE A 100 -5.11 -2.88 15.70
CA ILE A 100 -5.35 -1.45 15.92
C ILE A 100 -6.38 -0.89 14.92
N VAL A 101 -6.14 -1.07 13.62
CA VAL A 101 -6.99 -0.49 12.57
C VAL A 101 -8.39 -1.08 12.61
N VAL A 102 -8.48 -2.41 12.66
CA VAL A 102 -9.78 -3.08 12.55
C VAL A 102 -10.62 -2.91 13.82
N SER A 103 -9.99 -2.78 15.00
CA SER A 103 -10.75 -2.54 16.25
C SER A 103 -11.22 -1.09 16.38
N LEU A 104 -10.34 -0.12 16.14
CA LEU A 104 -10.61 1.27 16.49
C LEU A 104 -11.37 2.07 15.43
N VAL A 105 -11.29 1.69 14.14
CA VAL A 105 -12.02 2.38 13.06
C VAL A 105 -13.37 1.70 12.83
N ASP A 106 -14.45 2.22 13.42
CA ASP A 106 -15.77 1.56 13.48
C ASP A 106 -16.94 2.42 13.01
N THR A 107 -16.70 3.67 12.60
CA THR A 107 -17.73 4.61 12.15
C THR A 107 -17.37 5.31 10.85
N PRO A 108 -18.37 5.79 10.05
CA PRO A 108 -18.09 6.56 8.84
C PRO A 108 -17.25 7.82 9.08
N GLU A 109 -17.43 8.48 10.25
CA GLU A 109 -16.64 9.65 10.60
C GLU A 109 -15.17 9.31 10.87
N LYS A 110 -14.90 8.20 11.54
CA LYS A 110 -13.53 7.70 11.74
C LYS A 110 -12.89 7.29 10.40
N ILE A 111 -13.64 6.66 9.49
CA ILE A 111 -13.20 6.38 8.11
C ILE A 111 -12.78 7.68 7.43
N ARG A 112 -13.64 8.71 7.45
CA ARG A 112 -13.37 10.02 6.83
C ARG A 112 -12.07 10.62 7.34
N ARG A 113 -11.88 10.69 8.66
CA ARG A 113 -10.68 11.27 9.29
C ARG A 113 -9.43 10.46 8.99
N THR A 114 -9.53 9.13 9.03
CA THR A 114 -8.42 8.22 8.70
C THR A 114 -7.90 8.45 7.28
N LEU A 115 -8.81 8.60 6.31
CA LEU A 115 -8.45 8.84 4.93
C LEU A 115 -7.91 10.26 4.69
N LEU A 116 -8.43 11.25 5.41
CA LEU A 116 -7.84 12.59 5.37
C LEU A 116 -6.39 12.55 5.84
N VAL A 117 -6.12 11.90 6.98
CA VAL A 117 -4.76 11.74 7.51
C VAL A 117 -3.86 11.02 6.51
N ALA A 118 -4.33 9.95 5.86
CA ALA A 118 -3.55 9.22 4.86
C ALA A 118 -3.20 10.11 3.65
N ASN A 119 -4.16 10.89 3.14
CA ASN A 119 -3.92 11.83 2.02
C ASN A 119 -2.95 12.97 2.42
N VAL A 120 -3.14 13.55 3.62
CA VAL A 120 -2.27 14.61 4.14
C VAL A 120 -0.85 14.08 4.35
N SER A 121 -0.70 12.90 4.96
CA SER A 121 0.61 12.27 5.15
C SER A 121 1.36 12.06 3.84
N LEU A 122 0.67 11.51 2.83
CA LEU A 122 1.29 11.33 1.51
C LEU A 122 1.62 12.67 0.84
N ALA A 123 0.78 13.69 0.98
CA ALA A 123 1.09 15.03 0.46
C ALA A 123 2.34 15.62 1.13
N PHE A 124 2.53 15.44 2.45
CA PHE A 124 3.77 15.82 3.13
C PHE A 124 4.97 15.05 2.59
N ALA A 125 4.87 13.73 2.40
CA ALA A 125 5.93 12.93 1.77
C ALA A 125 6.22 13.44 0.34
N SER A 126 5.18 13.83 -0.41
CA SER A 126 5.31 14.41 -1.74
C SER A 126 6.08 15.74 -1.72
N LEU A 127 5.88 16.58 -0.71
CA LEU A 127 6.66 17.84 -0.56
C LEU A 127 8.15 17.56 -0.34
N TYR A 128 8.51 16.50 0.40
CA TYR A 128 9.91 16.09 0.52
C TYR A 128 10.50 15.63 -0.83
N ILE A 129 9.75 14.88 -1.62
CA ILE A 129 10.16 14.49 -2.98
C ILE A 129 10.40 15.70 -3.87
N LEU A 130 9.50 16.69 -3.83
CA LEU A 130 9.61 17.92 -4.60
C LEU A 130 10.81 18.75 -4.15
N ARG A 131 11.05 18.86 -2.84
CA ARG A 131 12.20 19.54 -2.28
C ARG A 131 13.52 18.90 -2.69
N GLU A 132 13.66 17.59 -2.52
CA GLU A 132 14.86 16.86 -2.98
C GLU A 132 15.10 17.05 -4.48
N TYR A 133 14.05 17.08 -5.28
CA TYR A 133 14.18 17.36 -6.71
C TYR A 133 14.72 18.75 -6.96
N GLN A 134 14.22 19.79 -6.29
CA GLN A 134 14.72 21.15 -6.43
C GLN A 134 16.19 21.29 -6.02
N GLU A 135 16.60 20.59 -4.96
CA GLU A 135 17.97 20.66 -4.45
C GLU A 135 19.00 19.97 -5.38
N TYR A 136 18.62 18.89 -6.05
CA TYR A 136 19.59 17.99 -6.68
C TYR A 136 19.44 17.80 -8.19
N HIS A 137 18.34 18.21 -8.82
CA HIS A 137 18.12 17.96 -10.25
C HIS A 137 19.12 18.65 -11.18
N LEU A 138 19.69 19.77 -10.75
CA LEU A 138 20.72 20.53 -11.49
C LEU A 138 22.13 19.98 -11.26
N VAL A 139 22.37 19.28 -10.14
CA VAL A 139 23.69 18.81 -9.72
C VAL A 139 24.01 17.43 -10.30
N SER A 140 23.01 16.58 -10.50
CA SER A 140 23.19 15.20 -10.98
C SER A 140 22.19 14.85 -12.09
N SER A 141 22.72 14.54 -13.27
CA SER A 141 21.89 14.16 -14.42
C SER A 141 21.07 12.87 -14.23
N GLY A 142 21.41 12.04 -13.25
CA GLY A 142 20.74 10.77 -12.92
C GLY A 142 19.95 10.77 -11.62
N PHE A 143 19.88 11.90 -10.91
CA PHE A 143 19.26 11.97 -9.61
C PHE A 143 17.76 11.65 -9.67
N ARG A 144 17.32 10.80 -8.71
CA ARG A 144 15.91 10.46 -8.48
C ARG A 144 15.58 10.74 -7.01
N PRO A 145 14.60 11.61 -6.74
CA PRO A 145 14.20 11.92 -5.37
C PRO A 145 13.54 10.73 -4.70
N GLY A 146 13.70 10.61 -3.39
CA GLY A 146 13.04 9.57 -2.57
C GLY A 146 13.95 8.79 -1.63
N GLY A 147 15.27 9.07 -1.66
CA GLY A 147 16.25 8.26 -0.91
C GLY A 147 16.33 8.54 0.58
N LYS A 148 16.10 9.77 1.04
CA LYS A 148 16.35 10.17 2.43
C LYS A 148 15.18 9.99 3.39
N VAL A 149 13.95 10.07 2.91
CA VAL A 149 12.76 10.11 3.78
C VAL A 149 11.79 8.97 3.48
N VAL A 150 11.62 8.66 2.19
CA VAL A 150 10.67 7.63 1.72
C VAL A 150 11.40 6.36 1.28
N GLY A 151 12.74 6.39 1.28
CA GLY A 151 13.63 5.29 0.97
C GLY A 151 13.93 5.10 -0.52
N ASP A 152 12.95 5.16 -1.40
CA ASP A 152 13.14 5.00 -2.85
C ASP A 152 11.96 5.59 -3.63
N ALA A 153 12.25 6.15 -4.82
CA ALA A 153 11.25 6.74 -5.71
C ALA A 153 10.15 5.75 -6.16
N ASN A 154 10.47 4.45 -6.24
CA ASN A 154 9.48 3.44 -6.64
C ASN A 154 8.54 3.11 -5.49
N TYR A 155 9.05 3.02 -4.24
CA TYR A 155 8.21 2.85 -3.04
C TYR A 155 7.29 4.04 -2.81
N PHE A 156 7.80 5.27 -3.02
CA PHE A 156 6.95 6.45 -3.02
C PHE A 156 5.83 6.34 -4.06
N SER A 157 6.18 6.00 -5.30
CA SER A 157 5.20 5.87 -6.38
C SER A 157 4.16 4.78 -6.09
N LEU A 158 4.56 3.66 -5.48
CA LEU A 158 3.65 2.61 -5.03
C LEU A 158 2.66 3.13 -3.97
N ALA A 159 3.16 3.81 -2.93
CA ALA A 159 2.32 4.41 -1.89
C ALA A 159 1.35 5.44 -2.49
N ALA A 160 1.84 6.24 -3.45
CA ALA A 160 1.03 7.21 -4.18
C ALA A 160 -0.06 6.51 -5.02
N MET A 161 0.26 5.41 -5.71
CA MET A 161 -0.71 4.65 -6.50
C MET A 161 -1.74 3.91 -5.65
N LEU A 162 -1.45 3.65 -4.39
CA LEU A 162 -2.46 3.18 -3.44
C LEU A 162 -3.34 4.34 -2.92
N THR A 163 -2.79 5.51 -2.63
CA THR A 163 -3.52 6.62 -1.97
C THR A 163 -4.24 7.54 -2.95
N LEU A 164 -3.63 7.87 -4.10
CA LEU A 164 -4.21 8.77 -5.11
C LEU A 164 -5.60 8.33 -5.61
N PRO A 165 -5.84 7.04 -5.93
CA PRO A 165 -7.17 6.57 -6.32
C PRO A 165 -8.24 6.80 -5.25
N ILE A 166 -7.89 6.64 -3.96
CA ILE A 166 -8.80 6.95 -2.86
C ILE A 166 -9.10 8.45 -2.87
N GLY A 167 -8.08 9.30 -2.93
CA GLY A 167 -8.23 10.75 -2.98
C GLY A 167 -9.13 11.21 -4.13
N TYR A 168 -8.92 10.67 -5.33
CA TYR A 168 -9.73 10.98 -6.51
C TYR A 168 -11.22 10.64 -6.32
N PHE A 169 -11.54 9.41 -5.92
CA PHE A 169 -12.93 9.01 -5.72
C PHE A 169 -13.55 9.65 -4.47
N TYR A 170 -12.74 9.95 -3.47
CA TYR A 170 -13.17 10.71 -2.29
C TYR A 170 -13.59 12.12 -2.67
N LEU A 171 -12.82 12.82 -3.52
CA LEU A 171 -13.19 14.14 -4.06
C LEU A 171 -14.54 14.15 -4.77
N LEU A 172 -14.86 13.06 -5.49
CA LEU A 172 -16.12 12.93 -6.22
C LEU A 172 -17.31 12.62 -5.31
N SER A 173 -17.07 12.12 -4.11
CA SER A 173 -18.10 11.59 -3.20
C SER A 173 -18.23 12.36 -1.89
N GLU A 174 -17.24 13.15 -1.50
CA GLU A 174 -17.27 13.93 -0.26
C GLU A 174 -18.09 15.21 -0.42
N THR A 175 -19.02 15.42 0.50
CA THR A 175 -19.93 16.57 0.49
C THR A 175 -19.45 17.73 1.38
N ARG A 176 -18.60 17.48 2.36
CA ARG A 176 -18.09 18.49 3.29
C ARG A 176 -16.97 19.30 2.62
N PRO A 177 -17.10 20.63 2.49
CA PRO A 177 -16.19 21.47 1.71
C PRO A 177 -14.75 21.46 2.26
N PHE A 178 -14.56 21.43 3.57
CA PHE A 178 -13.22 21.37 4.18
C PHE A 178 -12.45 20.12 3.74
N TYR A 179 -13.01 18.93 3.94
CA TYR A 179 -12.39 17.65 3.56
C TYR A 179 -12.09 17.60 2.06
N ARG A 180 -13.05 18.07 1.26
CA ARG A 180 -12.92 18.09 -0.20
C ARG A 180 -11.77 19.01 -0.65
N ARG A 181 -11.65 20.24 -0.11
CA ARG A 181 -10.58 21.18 -0.46
C ARG A 181 -9.21 20.65 -0.06
N VAL A 182 -9.05 20.14 1.17
CA VAL A 182 -7.78 19.57 1.63
C VAL A 182 -7.37 18.40 0.77
N THR A 183 -8.29 17.48 0.46
CA THR A 183 -7.98 16.32 -0.39
C THR A 183 -7.61 16.75 -1.81
N LEU A 184 -8.24 17.79 -2.37
CA LEU A 184 -7.87 18.33 -3.69
C LEU A 184 -6.41 18.79 -3.72
N VAL A 185 -6.00 19.58 -2.74
CA VAL A 185 -4.62 20.04 -2.60
C VAL A 185 -3.66 18.85 -2.47
N CYS A 186 -3.98 17.88 -1.63
CA CYS A 186 -3.17 16.67 -1.46
C CYS A 186 -3.02 15.88 -2.78
N VAL A 187 -4.10 15.69 -3.52
CA VAL A 187 -4.10 14.98 -4.82
C VAL A 187 -3.24 15.71 -5.84
N LEU A 188 -3.34 17.04 -5.93
CA LEU A 188 -2.53 17.84 -6.86
C LEU A 188 -1.03 17.74 -6.52
N ILE A 189 -0.65 17.94 -5.26
CA ILE A 189 0.76 17.83 -4.80
C ILE A 189 1.31 16.43 -5.11
N THR A 190 0.55 15.38 -4.77
CA THR A 190 0.96 13.99 -5.00
C THR A 190 1.12 13.70 -6.50
N SER A 191 0.24 14.22 -7.35
CA SER A 191 0.31 14.02 -8.81
C SER A 191 1.61 14.60 -9.40
N VAL A 192 2.02 15.80 -8.95
CA VAL A 192 3.30 16.42 -9.35
C VAL A 192 4.48 15.56 -8.85
N ALA A 193 4.45 15.11 -7.61
CA ALA A 193 5.54 14.31 -7.04
C ALA A 193 5.71 12.95 -7.74
N ILE A 194 4.62 12.33 -8.22
CA ILE A 194 4.70 11.10 -9.04
C ILE A 194 5.46 11.35 -10.34
N ALA A 195 5.21 12.47 -11.01
CA ALA A 195 5.92 12.86 -12.23
C ALA A 195 7.43 13.02 -11.96
N VAL A 196 7.76 13.72 -10.87
CA VAL A 196 9.15 14.00 -10.46
C VAL A 196 9.89 12.74 -10.01
N SER A 197 9.20 11.75 -9.45
CA SER A 197 9.82 10.50 -8.98
C SER A 197 10.54 9.71 -10.07
N GLY A 198 10.17 9.91 -11.33
CA GLY A 198 10.74 9.20 -12.48
C GLY A 198 10.50 7.68 -12.46
N SER A 199 9.54 7.18 -11.69
CA SER A 199 9.27 5.74 -11.57
C SER A 199 8.50 5.18 -12.76
N ARG A 200 9.12 4.31 -13.56
CA ARG A 200 8.47 3.61 -14.66
C ARG A 200 7.36 2.67 -14.20
N GLY A 201 7.58 1.95 -13.09
CA GLY A 201 6.55 1.10 -12.47
C GLY A 201 5.35 1.92 -11.98
N GLY A 202 5.60 3.11 -11.40
CA GLY A 202 4.56 4.04 -11.01
C GLY A 202 3.75 4.56 -12.20
N LEU A 203 4.39 4.84 -13.35
CA LEU A 203 3.70 5.25 -14.57
C LEU A 203 2.78 4.14 -15.10
N LEU A 204 3.25 2.88 -15.15
CA LEU A 204 2.43 1.74 -15.59
C LEU A 204 1.23 1.53 -14.66
N ALA A 205 1.43 1.66 -13.35
CA ALA A 205 0.34 1.61 -12.38
C ALA A 205 -0.66 2.76 -12.55
N LEU A 206 -0.18 3.95 -12.91
CA LEU A 206 -1.02 5.10 -13.22
C LEU A 206 -1.90 4.84 -14.45
N PHE A 207 -1.33 4.26 -15.51
CA PHE A 207 -2.12 3.86 -16.68
C PHE A 207 -3.17 2.80 -16.35
N ALA A 208 -2.82 1.82 -15.51
CA ALA A 208 -3.78 0.83 -15.03
C ALA A 208 -4.92 1.47 -14.22
N PHE A 209 -4.62 2.47 -13.38
CA PHE A 209 -5.62 3.24 -12.66
C PHE A 209 -6.51 4.07 -13.61
N ILE A 210 -5.93 4.76 -14.60
CA ILE A 210 -6.69 5.51 -15.61
C ILE A 210 -7.63 4.56 -16.37
N ALA A 211 -7.14 3.40 -16.80
CA ALA A 211 -7.95 2.39 -17.47
C ALA A 211 -9.10 1.93 -16.56
N PHE A 212 -8.86 1.66 -15.28
CA PHE A 212 -9.90 1.32 -14.31
C PHE A 212 -10.98 2.40 -14.22
N VAL A 213 -10.60 3.68 -14.13
CA VAL A 213 -11.57 4.80 -14.07
C VAL A 213 -12.41 4.90 -15.33
N VAL A 214 -11.77 4.78 -16.51
CA VAL A 214 -12.45 4.84 -17.82
C VAL A 214 -13.43 3.68 -17.96
N MET A 215 -13.02 2.46 -17.65
CA MET A 215 -13.87 1.27 -17.76
C MET A 215 -15.09 1.33 -16.83
N ARG A 216 -14.94 1.93 -15.66
CA ARG A 216 -16.00 1.99 -14.64
C ARG A 216 -16.92 3.19 -14.80
N SER A 217 -16.52 4.21 -15.53
CA SER A 217 -17.25 5.46 -15.66
C SER A 217 -18.33 5.40 -16.74
N ARG A 218 -19.52 5.98 -16.45
CA ARG A 218 -20.52 6.27 -17.49
C ARG A 218 -20.09 7.41 -18.42
N ARG A 219 -19.29 8.35 -17.91
CA ARG A 219 -18.73 9.50 -18.66
C ARG A 219 -17.27 9.27 -18.97
N ARG A 220 -16.97 8.20 -19.69
CA ARG A 220 -15.61 7.69 -19.93
C ARG A 220 -14.66 8.75 -20.46
N LEU A 221 -15.04 9.43 -21.55
CA LEU A 221 -14.20 10.44 -22.19
C LEU A 221 -13.93 11.62 -21.26
N ARG A 222 -14.95 12.15 -20.60
CA ARG A 222 -14.77 13.28 -19.66
C ARG A 222 -13.77 12.93 -18.53
N ASN A 223 -13.93 11.76 -17.90
CA ASN A 223 -13.08 11.36 -16.79
C ASN A 223 -11.66 11.01 -17.26
N PHE A 224 -11.51 10.46 -18.47
CA PHE A 224 -10.22 10.30 -19.12
C PHE A 224 -9.54 11.65 -19.33
N CYS A 225 -10.21 12.60 -19.97
CA CYS A 225 -9.66 13.95 -20.21
C CYS A 225 -9.30 14.68 -18.93
N LEU A 226 -10.12 14.59 -17.87
CA LEU A 226 -9.81 15.19 -16.58
C LEU A 226 -8.56 14.57 -15.94
N LEU A 227 -8.40 13.25 -15.96
CA LEU A 227 -7.21 12.59 -15.43
C LEU A 227 -5.97 12.93 -16.25
N VAL A 228 -6.08 12.92 -17.58
CA VAL A 228 -4.98 13.35 -18.46
C VAL A 228 -4.58 14.79 -18.17
N LEU A 229 -5.55 15.70 -18.04
CA LEU A 229 -5.30 17.11 -17.74
C LEU A 229 -4.60 17.32 -16.38
N ILE A 230 -4.90 16.51 -15.38
CA ILE A 230 -4.28 16.61 -14.05
C ILE A 230 -2.89 15.97 -14.01
N LEU A 231 -2.70 14.85 -14.70
CA LEU A 231 -1.53 13.97 -14.52
C LEU A 231 -0.45 14.18 -15.58
N ILE A 232 -0.81 14.52 -16.81
CA ILE A 232 0.17 14.65 -17.92
C ILE A 232 0.98 15.94 -17.88
N PRO A 233 0.39 17.15 -17.64
CA PRO A 233 1.17 18.37 -17.62
C PRO A 233 2.35 18.36 -16.65
N PRO A 234 2.22 17.90 -15.39
CA PRO A 234 3.37 17.75 -14.50
C PRO A 234 4.46 16.83 -15.08
N MET A 235 4.09 15.76 -15.79
CA MET A 235 5.05 14.85 -16.40
C MET A 235 5.81 15.49 -17.57
N LEU A 236 5.18 16.36 -18.35
CA LEU A 236 5.84 17.04 -19.46
C LEU A 236 6.80 18.13 -18.99
N LEU A 237 6.55 18.74 -17.83
CA LEU A 237 7.39 19.79 -17.25
C LEU A 237 8.68 19.25 -16.60
N VAL A 238 8.78 17.94 -16.34
CA VAL A 238 9.95 17.32 -15.72
C VAL A 238 10.84 16.69 -16.78
N PRO A 239 12.09 17.14 -16.99
CA PRO A 239 12.97 16.66 -18.07
C PRO A 239 13.22 15.15 -18.05
N LYS A 240 13.45 14.58 -16.87
CA LYS A 240 13.66 13.12 -16.68
C LYS A 240 12.43 12.43 -16.08
N ASN A 241 11.26 12.73 -16.62
CA ASN A 241 10.02 12.09 -16.23
C ASN A 241 9.98 10.60 -16.60
N PRO A 242 9.03 9.81 -16.06
CA PRO A 242 8.94 8.38 -16.34
C PRO A 242 8.77 8.05 -17.84
N ILE A 243 8.09 8.92 -18.60
CA ILE A 243 7.84 8.74 -20.05
C ILE A 243 9.16 8.89 -20.81
N SER A 244 9.92 9.97 -20.56
CA SER A 244 11.20 10.21 -21.23
C SER A 244 12.20 9.09 -20.96
N ARG A 245 12.22 8.52 -19.75
CA ARG A 245 13.07 7.37 -19.38
C ARG A 245 12.65 6.06 -20.03
N MET A 246 11.37 5.90 -20.37
CA MET A 246 10.92 4.73 -21.15
C MET A 246 11.29 4.83 -22.62
N LEU A 247 11.18 6.04 -23.19
CA LEU A 247 11.46 6.26 -24.62
C LEU A 247 12.96 6.34 -24.90
N ASN A 248 13.74 6.96 -24.00
CA ASN A 248 15.19 7.17 -24.16
C ASN A 248 15.94 6.65 -22.91
N PRO A 249 16.05 5.31 -22.71
CA PRO A 249 16.72 4.75 -21.55
C PRO A 249 18.23 5.00 -21.62
N ASP A 250 18.78 5.54 -20.53
CA ASP A 250 20.23 5.71 -20.37
C ASP A 250 20.93 4.38 -20.03
N VAL A 251 22.29 4.42 -19.85
CA VAL A 251 23.09 3.23 -19.53
C VAL A 251 22.64 2.62 -18.19
N ALA A 252 22.37 3.43 -17.19
CA ALA A 252 21.93 2.98 -15.88
C ALA A 252 20.54 2.31 -15.95
N ASP A 253 19.63 2.83 -16.77
CA ASP A 253 18.33 2.23 -17.01
C ASP A 253 18.41 0.86 -17.66
N ARG A 254 19.30 0.70 -18.67
CA ARG A 254 19.54 -0.59 -19.34
C ARG A 254 20.19 -1.60 -18.40
N LEU A 255 21.17 -1.17 -17.61
CA LEU A 255 21.83 -2.02 -16.60
C LEU A 255 20.81 -2.49 -15.53
N ALA A 256 19.95 -1.58 -15.05
CA ALA A 256 18.92 -1.93 -14.09
C ALA A 256 17.94 -2.98 -14.63
N VAL A 257 17.59 -2.93 -15.92
CA VAL A 257 16.73 -3.95 -16.56
C VAL A 257 17.47 -5.29 -16.63
N ARG A 258 18.73 -5.29 -17.08
CA ARG A 258 19.57 -6.51 -17.17
C ARG A 258 19.69 -7.18 -15.80
N THR A 259 20.04 -6.42 -14.77
CA THR A 259 20.14 -6.93 -13.39
C THR A 259 18.83 -7.54 -12.91
N ARG A 260 17.68 -6.92 -13.21
CA ARG A 260 16.38 -7.48 -12.85
C ARG A 260 16.09 -8.82 -13.53
N ILE A 261 16.40 -8.93 -14.84
CA ILE A 261 16.22 -10.19 -15.57
C ILE A 261 17.06 -11.30 -14.94
N GLU A 262 18.32 -11.02 -14.60
CA GLU A 262 19.19 -11.97 -13.92
C GLU A 262 18.64 -12.35 -12.53
N THR A 263 18.21 -11.36 -11.75
CA THR A 263 17.58 -11.56 -10.45
C THR A 263 16.31 -12.42 -10.54
N TRP A 264 15.49 -12.21 -11.59
CA TRP A 264 14.27 -13.00 -11.79
C TRP A 264 14.58 -14.44 -12.20
N LYS A 265 15.58 -14.66 -13.06
CA LYS A 265 16.04 -16.02 -13.39
C LYS A 265 16.52 -16.77 -12.14
N ALA A 266 17.31 -16.12 -11.30
CA ALA A 266 17.76 -16.69 -10.03
C ALA A 266 16.55 -16.99 -9.09
N GLY A 267 15.61 -16.07 -8.97
CA GLY A 267 14.41 -16.29 -8.17
C GLY A 267 13.53 -17.45 -8.67
N ILE A 268 13.44 -17.66 -9.99
CA ILE A 268 12.73 -18.83 -10.55
C ILE A 268 13.44 -20.12 -10.16
N ARG A 269 14.78 -20.19 -10.25
CA ARG A 269 15.55 -21.37 -9.80
C ARG A 269 15.33 -21.65 -8.31
N MET A 270 15.28 -20.61 -7.46
CA MET A 270 14.92 -20.76 -6.04
C MET A 270 13.54 -21.42 -5.85
N CYS A 271 12.54 -20.99 -6.66
CA CYS A 271 11.21 -21.58 -6.62
C CYS A 271 11.18 -23.04 -7.11
N GLU A 272 12.00 -23.37 -8.12
CA GLU A 272 12.12 -24.75 -8.65
C GLU A 272 12.74 -25.70 -7.61
N ASP A 273 13.79 -25.24 -6.91
CA ASP A 273 14.48 -26.05 -5.90
C ASP A 273 13.69 -26.16 -4.58
N HIS A 274 12.93 -25.11 -4.22
CA HIS A 274 12.19 -25.03 -2.95
C HIS A 274 10.69 -24.66 -3.15
N PRO A 275 9.90 -25.46 -3.89
CA PRO A 275 8.56 -25.04 -4.34
C PRO A 275 7.52 -24.90 -3.21
N LEU A 276 7.62 -25.66 -2.12
CA LEU A 276 6.58 -25.71 -1.09
C LEU A 276 6.75 -24.64 -0.01
N MET A 277 7.95 -24.54 0.58
CA MET A 277 8.23 -23.69 1.75
C MET A 277 9.19 -22.53 1.44
N GLY A 278 9.70 -22.48 0.19
CA GLY A 278 10.68 -21.48 -0.22
C GLY A 278 12.06 -21.70 0.39
N ILE A 279 12.95 -20.73 0.18
CA ILE A 279 14.34 -20.72 0.66
C ILE A 279 14.47 -20.16 2.08
N GLY A 280 13.39 -19.65 2.66
CA GLY A 280 13.36 -18.99 3.98
C GLY A 280 12.97 -17.52 3.91
N LEU A 281 12.24 -17.10 4.93
CA LEU A 281 11.74 -15.73 5.08
C LEU A 281 12.90 -14.72 5.14
N GLY A 282 12.96 -13.79 4.17
CA GLY A 282 13.97 -12.72 4.09
C GLY A 282 15.32 -13.16 3.52
N GLU A 283 15.46 -14.42 3.04
CA GLU A 283 16.72 -14.96 2.56
C GLU A 283 17.00 -14.72 1.06
N PHE A 284 16.05 -14.13 0.33
CA PHE A 284 16.22 -13.90 -1.11
C PHE A 284 17.50 -13.13 -1.43
N LYS A 285 17.70 -11.98 -0.78
CA LYS A 285 18.87 -11.12 -1.01
C LYS A 285 20.18 -11.79 -0.59
N THR A 286 20.17 -12.63 0.42
CA THR A 286 21.33 -13.33 0.97
C THR A 286 21.75 -14.47 0.06
N LEU A 287 20.79 -15.25 -0.44
CA LEU A 287 21.05 -16.48 -1.20
C LEU A 287 21.10 -16.27 -2.71
N ILE A 288 20.72 -15.09 -3.23
CA ILE A 288 20.62 -14.87 -4.69
C ILE A 288 21.93 -15.13 -5.41
N GLY A 289 23.09 -14.83 -4.81
CA GLY A 289 24.40 -15.09 -5.40
C GLY A 289 24.68 -16.57 -5.66
N THR A 290 24.05 -17.50 -4.93
CA THR A 290 24.18 -18.95 -5.18
C THR A 290 23.36 -19.44 -6.37
N TYR A 291 22.36 -18.66 -6.79
CA TYR A 291 21.47 -18.98 -7.91
C TYR A 291 21.69 -18.11 -9.15
N ALA A 292 22.42 -17.01 -9.02
CA ALA A 292 22.72 -16.08 -10.11
C ALA A 292 23.99 -16.50 -10.88
N GLU A 293 24.17 -15.97 -12.10
CA GLU A 293 25.40 -16.12 -12.87
C GLU A 293 26.57 -15.34 -12.23
N ASP A 294 26.30 -14.15 -11.65
CA ASP A 294 27.26 -13.39 -10.85
C ASP A 294 27.08 -13.72 -9.35
N PRO A 295 28.02 -14.44 -8.72
CA PRO A 295 27.93 -14.77 -7.29
C PRO A 295 27.92 -13.56 -6.34
N ARG A 296 28.36 -12.39 -6.84
CA ARG A 296 28.37 -11.14 -6.05
C ARG A 296 27.03 -10.42 -6.08
N LEU A 297 26.05 -10.94 -6.82
CA LEU A 297 24.72 -10.34 -6.86
C LEU A 297 24.05 -10.43 -5.48
N SER A 298 23.72 -9.26 -4.92
CA SER A 298 23.01 -9.13 -3.64
C SER A 298 21.90 -8.10 -3.80
N LYS A 299 20.78 -8.53 -4.38
CA LYS A 299 19.63 -7.68 -4.72
C LYS A 299 18.32 -8.37 -4.35
N LEU A 300 17.29 -7.59 -4.07
CA LEU A 300 15.91 -8.07 -3.96
C LEU A 300 15.35 -8.38 -5.37
N ALA A 301 14.31 -9.19 -5.43
CA ALA A 301 13.66 -9.56 -6.70
C ALA A 301 13.10 -8.35 -7.46
N HIS A 302 12.74 -7.27 -6.77
CA HIS A 302 11.94 -6.20 -7.34
C HIS A 302 10.70 -6.73 -8.08
N ASN A 303 10.13 -7.80 -7.57
CA ASN A 303 8.89 -8.43 -7.98
C ASN A 303 8.30 -9.15 -6.76
N THR A 304 7.28 -8.58 -6.17
CA THR A 304 6.64 -9.10 -4.95
C THR A 304 6.18 -10.55 -5.10
N TYR A 305 5.66 -10.91 -6.26
CA TYR A 305 5.10 -12.26 -6.47
C TYR A 305 6.20 -13.31 -6.50
N LEU A 306 7.28 -13.00 -7.20
CA LEU A 306 8.44 -13.88 -7.28
C LEU A 306 9.15 -14.00 -5.92
N GLU A 307 9.27 -12.89 -5.20
CA GLU A 307 9.92 -12.86 -3.88
C GLU A 307 9.14 -13.69 -2.86
N ILE A 308 7.81 -13.53 -2.79
CA ILE A 308 6.96 -14.36 -1.94
C ILE A 308 7.04 -15.85 -2.33
N ALA A 309 7.06 -16.18 -3.64
CA ALA A 309 7.17 -17.56 -4.10
C ALA A 309 8.54 -18.16 -3.77
N ALA A 310 9.61 -17.39 -3.92
CA ALA A 310 10.97 -17.86 -3.63
C ALA A 310 11.22 -18.02 -2.13
N GLU A 311 10.80 -17.04 -1.29
CA GLU A 311 11.05 -17.07 0.16
C GLU A 311 10.10 -17.96 0.93
N LEU A 312 8.81 -17.97 0.56
CA LEU A 312 7.74 -18.63 1.34
C LEU A 312 7.06 -19.78 0.59
N GLY A 313 7.46 -20.05 -0.64
CA GLY A 313 6.89 -21.09 -1.49
C GLY A 313 5.61 -20.69 -2.22
N ILE A 314 5.22 -21.55 -3.18
CA ILE A 314 4.07 -21.32 -4.06
C ILE A 314 2.74 -21.27 -3.31
N LEU A 315 2.62 -22.03 -2.21
CA LEU A 315 1.42 -22.02 -1.37
C LEU A 315 1.17 -20.63 -0.77
N SER A 316 2.23 -19.99 -0.27
CA SER A 316 2.17 -18.62 0.28
C SER A 316 1.78 -17.62 -0.79
N LEU A 317 2.33 -17.74 -1.99
CA LEU A 317 1.92 -16.91 -3.14
C LEU A 317 0.43 -17.10 -3.47
N MET A 318 -0.07 -18.33 -3.52
CA MET A 318 -1.49 -18.59 -3.76
C MET A 318 -2.39 -17.94 -2.69
N VAL A 319 -2.03 -18.08 -1.41
CA VAL A 319 -2.77 -17.46 -0.30
C VAL A 319 -2.73 -15.93 -0.41
N TYR A 320 -1.58 -15.35 -0.77
CA TYR A 320 -1.42 -13.91 -0.98
C TYR A 320 -2.28 -13.39 -2.14
N LEU A 321 -2.27 -14.06 -3.29
CA LEU A 321 -3.11 -13.69 -4.43
C LEU A 321 -4.61 -13.83 -4.09
N PHE A 322 -4.98 -14.87 -3.36
CA PHE A 322 -6.36 -15.06 -2.91
C PHE A 322 -6.78 -13.99 -1.89
N LEU A 323 -5.87 -13.53 -1.02
CA LEU A 323 -6.12 -12.39 -0.13
C LEU A 323 -6.39 -11.10 -0.92
N ILE A 324 -5.62 -10.82 -1.97
CA ILE A 324 -5.85 -9.66 -2.85
C ILE A 324 -7.22 -9.77 -3.53
N PHE A 325 -7.54 -10.95 -4.06
CA PHE A 325 -8.83 -11.23 -4.70
C PHE A 325 -10.02 -11.02 -3.73
N GLU A 326 -9.96 -11.59 -2.52
CA GLU A 326 -11.00 -11.41 -1.50
C GLU A 326 -11.12 -9.95 -1.04
N THR A 327 -10.00 -9.25 -0.94
CA THR A 327 -9.99 -7.81 -0.64
C THR A 327 -10.72 -7.03 -1.74
N TYR A 328 -10.38 -7.26 -3.00
CA TYR A 328 -11.07 -6.61 -4.13
C TYR A 328 -12.56 -6.99 -4.19
N ARG A 329 -12.90 -8.25 -3.98
CA ARG A 329 -14.29 -8.75 -3.95
C ARG A 329 -15.11 -8.08 -2.85
N SER A 330 -14.55 -7.94 -1.66
CA SER A 330 -15.21 -7.29 -0.53
C SER A 330 -15.45 -5.80 -0.77
N LEU A 331 -14.50 -5.12 -1.43
CA LEU A 331 -14.65 -3.73 -1.85
C LEU A 331 -15.73 -3.57 -2.94
N ARG A 332 -15.81 -4.50 -3.89
CA ARG A 332 -16.91 -4.51 -4.88
C ARG A 332 -18.26 -4.66 -4.19
N TRP A 333 -18.39 -5.58 -3.26
CA TRP A 333 -19.60 -5.77 -2.48
C TRP A 333 -19.95 -4.48 -1.70
N THR A 334 -18.98 -3.86 -1.04
CA THR A 334 -19.17 -2.58 -0.32
C THR A 334 -19.63 -1.47 -1.27
N THR A 335 -19.05 -1.35 -2.44
CA THR A 335 -19.45 -0.35 -3.44
C THR A 335 -20.89 -0.55 -3.88
N GLU A 336 -21.32 -1.78 -4.15
CA GLU A 336 -22.70 -2.06 -4.57
C GLU A 336 -23.69 -1.79 -3.42
N LEU A 337 -23.38 -2.19 -2.20
CA LEU A 337 -24.19 -1.91 -1.03
C LEU A 337 -24.30 -0.38 -0.78
N ALA A 338 -23.19 0.33 -0.81
CA ALA A 338 -23.15 1.79 -0.63
C ALA A 338 -23.94 2.54 -1.71
N ARG A 339 -23.91 2.05 -2.96
CA ARG A 339 -24.70 2.59 -4.06
C ARG A 339 -26.20 2.44 -3.80
N ARG A 340 -26.65 1.25 -3.38
CA ARG A 340 -28.06 0.97 -3.05
C ARG A 340 -28.54 1.81 -1.87
N MET A 341 -27.68 2.05 -0.88
CA MET A 341 -28.00 2.85 0.30
C MET A 341 -27.84 4.36 0.12
N LYS A 342 -27.41 4.82 -1.07
CA LYS A 342 -27.08 6.22 -1.34
C LYS A 342 -26.07 6.80 -0.34
N ALA A 343 -25.04 6.01 0.03
CA ALA A 343 -23.94 6.37 0.93
C ALA A 343 -22.69 6.81 0.14
N PRO A 344 -22.60 8.09 -0.31
CA PRO A 344 -21.58 8.51 -1.27
C PRO A 344 -20.15 8.34 -0.74
N LEU A 345 -19.91 8.63 0.54
CA LEU A 345 -18.59 8.45 1.16
C LEU A 345 -18.11 7.00 1.04
N LEU A 346 -18.91 6.03 1.48
CA LEU A 346 -18.54 4.61 1.44
C LEU A 346 -18.36 4.11 0.00
N TYR A 347 -19.21 4.59 -0.91
CA TYR A 347 -19.12 4.31 -2.35
C TYR A 347 -17.77 4.79 -2.92
N GLY A 348 -17.43 6.06 -2.69
CA GLY A 348 -16.20 6.66 -3.21
C GLY A 348 -14.95 5.99 -2.65
N VAL A 349 -14.90 5.77 -1.34
CA VAL A 349 -13.77 5.11 -0.68
C VAL A 349 -13.57 3.69 -1.20
N ALA A 350 -14.61 2.86 -1.22
CA ALA A 350 -14.51 1.48 -1.69
C ALA A 350 -14.14 1.41 -3.19
N THR A 351 -14.63 2.35 -4.01
CA THR A 351 -14.25 2.42 -5.44
C THR A 351 -12.81 2.88 -5.62
N GLY A 352 -12.37 3.87 -4.85
CA GLY A 352 -10.98 4.34 -4.87
C GLY A 352 -10.01 3.24 -4.47
N MET A 353 -10.33 2.47 -3.42
CA MET A 353 -9.51 1.33 -3.02
C MET A 353 -9.46 0.23 -4.08
N GLN A 354 -10.54 -0.04 -4.82
CA GLN A 354 -10.47 -0.96 -5.96
C GLN A 354 -9.48 -0.47 -7.03
N GLY A 355 -9.51 0.82 -7.36
CA GLY A 355 -8.54 1.43 -8.27
C GLY A 355 -7.10 1.34 -7.77
N GLY A 356 -6.89 1.54 -6.47
CA GLY A 356 -5.57 1.38 -5.83
C GLY A 356 -5.05 -0.06 -5.90
N ILE A 357 -5.90 -1.07 -5.70
CA ILE A 357 -5.50 -2.49 -5.87
C ILE A 357 -5.08 -2.77 -7.31
N VAL A 358 -5.80 -2.24 -8.30
CA VAL A 358 -5.41 -2.41 -9.71
C VAL A 358 -4.03 -1.78 -9.98
N GLY A 359 -3.78 -0.58 -9.47
CA GLY A 359 -2.45 0.05 -9.53
C GLY A 359 -1.38 -0.75 -8.79
N PHE A 360 -1.70 -1.27 -7.61
CA PHE A 360 -0.80 -2.10 -6.82
C PHE A 360 -0.38 -3.39 -7.55
N LEU A 361 -1.32 -4.11 -8.16
CA LEU A 361 -1.03 -5.34 -8.90
C LEU A 361 0.01 -5.11 -10.00
N VAL A 362 -0.02 -3.94 -10.65
CA VAL A 362 0.95 -3.58 -11.68
C VAL A 362 2.28 -3.13 -11.06
N SER A 363 2.25 -2.26 -10.02
CA SER A 363 3.47 -1.75 -9.38
C SER A 363 4.28 -2.85 -8.72
N SER A 364 3.63 -3.78 -8.03
CA SER A 364 4.25 -4.87 -7.28
C SER A 364 4.93 -5.92 -8.16
N PHE A 365 4.63 -5.92 -9.47
CA PHE A 365 5.38 -6.69 -10.44
C PHE A 365 6.81 -6.15 -10.68
N PHE A 366 7.04 -4.88 -10.33
CA PHE A 366 8.33 -4.21 -10.52
C PHE A 366 8.97 -3.77 -9.20
N LEU A 367 8.45 -4.22 -8.05
CA LEU A 367 8.90 -3.83 -6.74
C LEU A 367 8.68 -4.95 -5.71
N SER A 368 9.60 -5.10 -4.76
CA SER A 368 9.45 -5.95 -3.56
C SER A 368 8.58 -5.21 -2.55
N ALA A 369 7.31 -5.53 -2.47
CA ALA A 369 6.33 -4.75 -1.73
C ALA A 369 5.56 -5.54 -0.66
N GLU A 370 6.03 -6.74 -0.32
CA GLU A 370 5.40 -7.64 0.66
C GLU A 370 5.34 -7.03 2.06
N TYR A 371 6.30 -6.18 2.42
CA TYR A 371 6.34 -5.48 3.72
C TYR A 371 5.78 -4.07 3.69
N VAL A 372 5.24 -3.59 2.55
CA VAL A 372 4.73 -2.22 2.41
C VAL A 372 3.43 -2.03 3.21
N LYS A 373 3.53 -1.32 4.33
CA LYS A 373 2.41 -1.09 5.28
C LYS A 373 1.17 -0.46 4.65
N VAL A 374 1.34 0.37 3.61
CA VAL A 374 0.20 0.98 2.89
C VAL A 374 -0.67 -0.07 2.21
N PHE A 375 -0.08 -1.15 1.65
CA PHE A 375 -0.85 -2.27 1.08
C PHE A 375 -1.62 -3.02 2.18
N TRP A 376 -0.97 -3.34 3.30
CA TRP A 376 -1.63 -4.01 4.42
C TRP A 376 -2.73 -3.16 5.04
N PHE A 377 -2.55 -1.84 5.09
CA PHE A 377 -3.64 -0.93 5.45
C PHE A 377 -4.86 -1.12 4.54
N TYR A 378 -4.68 -1.28 3.23
CA TYR A 378 -5.78 -1.57 2.29
C TYR A 378 -6.54 -2.83 2.65
N VAL A 379 -5.83 -3.93 2.92
CA VAL A 379 -6.43 -5.20 3.33
C VAL A 379 -7.27 -5.01 4.60
N PHE A 380 -6.68 -4.41 5.63
CA PHE A 380 -7.33 -4.21 6.92
C PHE A 380 -8.50 -3.23 6.83
N PHE A 381 -8.33 -2.17 6.08
CA PHE A 381 -9.36 -1.15 5.90
C PHE A 381 -10.55 -1.66 5.07
N SER A 382 -10.34 -2.64 4.18
CA SER A 382 -11.44 -3.30 3.48
C SER A 382 -12.38 -4.04 4.43
N ILE A 383 -11.84 -4.66 5.48
CA ILE A 383 -12.62 -5.31 6.55
C ILE A 383 -13.44 -4.28 7.32
N VAL A 384 -12.80 -3.14 7.67
CA VAL A 384 -13.49 -1.99 8.31
C VAL A 384 -14.65 -1.51 7.46
N LEU A 385 -14.44 -1.31 6.15
CA LEU A 385 -15.48 -0.83 5.23
C LEU A 385 -16.68 -1.79 5.16
N VAL A 386 -16.44 -3.08 5.07
CA VAL A 386 -17.51 -4.10 5.07
C VAL A 386 -18.32 -4.01 6.35
N ARG A 387 -17.64 -3.96 7.52
CA ARG A 387 -18.30 -3.89 8.82
C ARG A 387 -19.15 -2.64 8.96
N VAL A 388 -18.57 -1.47 8.69
CA VAL A 388 -19.27 -0.18 8.81
C VAL A 388 -20.45 -0.10 7.83
N SER A 389 -20.29 -0.60 6.61
CA SER A 389 -21.37 -0.63 5.61
C SER A 389 -22.52 -1.54 6.03
N ARG A 390 -22.23 -2.71 6.64
CA ARG A 390 -23.26 -3.59 7.19
C ARG A 390 -24.02 -2.94 8.36
N ALA A 391 -23.28 -2.31 9.29
CA ALA A 391 -23.89 -1.60 10.42
C ALA A 391 -24.80 -0.46 9.95
N TRP A 392 -24.33 0.34 9.00
CA TRP A 392 -25.12 1.40 8.36
C TRP A 392 -26.39 0.85 7.68
N ALA A 393 -26.28 -0.26 6.96
CA ALA A 393 -27.44 -0.89 6.31
C ALA A 393 -28.51 -1.33 7.30
N ARG A 394 -28.09 -1.95 8.42
CA ARG A 394 -29.00 -2.38 9.50
C ARG A 394 -29.73 -1.19 10.12
N GLN A 395 -29.03 -0.12 10.46
CA GLN A 395 -29.61 1.09 11.06
C GLN A 395 -30.65 1.74 10.12
N ASN A 396 -30.33 1.89 8.84
CA ASN A 396 -31.24 2.50 7.86
C ASN A 396 -32.47 1.61 7.56
N LYS A 397 -32.36 0.28 7.65
CA LYS A 397 -33.48 -0.63 7.51
C LYS A 397 -34.48 -0.47 8.68
N VAL A 398 -33.95 -0.41 9.90
CA VAL A 398 -34.76 -0.19 11.12
C VAL A 398 -35.44 1.18 11.09
N ALA A 399 -34.72 2.25 10.70
CA ALA A 399 -35.30 3.59 10.61
C ALA A 399 -36.45 3.68 9.57
N ARG A 400 -36.35 2.98 8.44
CA ARG A 400 -37.42 2.93 7.43
C ARG A 400 -38.65 2.19 7.92
N VAL A 401 -38.46 1.11 8.68
CA VAL A 401 -39.61 0.37 9.26
C VAL A 401 -40.35 1.26 10.26
N HIS A 402 -39.64 1.96 11.14
CA HIS A 402 -40.28 2.88 12.09
C HIS A 402 -41.01 4.06 11.42
N SER A 403 -40.49 4.59 10.30
CA SER A 403 -41.19 5.68 9.57
C SER A 403 -42.38 5.22 8.74
N GLN A 404 -42.62 3.93 8.58
CA GLN A 404 -43.82 3.39 7.91
C GLN A 404 -44.95 3.05 8.90
N PHE A 405 -44.66 2.98 10.20
CA PHE A 405 -45.63 2.63 11.26
C PHE A 405 -45.84 3.75 12.27
N GLY A 406 -45.26 4.91 12.12
CA GLY A 406 -45.50 6.14 12.85
C GLY A 406 -46.03 7.25 11.92
#